data_bd72f3e4322f330eabeba7300d2cf40f
#
_entry.id   bd72f3e4322f330eabeba7300d2cf40f
#
_cell.length_a   1.000
_cell.length_b   1.000
_cell.length_c   1.000
_cell.angle_alpha   90.00
_cell.angle_beta   90.00
_cell.angle_gamma   90.00
#
_symmetry.space_group_name_H-M   'P 1'
#
loop_
_entity.id
_entity.type
_entity.pdbx_description
1 polymer ?
#
loop_
_entity_poly.entity_id
_entity_poly.type
_entity_poly.pdbx_seq_one_letter_code
_entity_poly.pdbx_strand_id
1 'polypeptide(L)'
;MQVLSMMGYTGTPIGQLHNELFRAGGPHKFPYRYMDAKTVTDLLHSCGGVVVLAHPGQYKADNVMEMMIEEHMLDGIELNHPRNNEKTREHITSLCKEHDLFMTGGTDFHGLYTKTPYPLGSFLCPKEGLHRLILAGE
;
A
#
# COMPACT_ATOMS: atom_id res chain seq x y z
N MET A 1 17.00 0.52 10.56
CA MET A 1 16.45 1.17 11.80
C MET A 1 16.18 0.18 12.92
N GLN A 2 15.59 -0.98 12.66
CA GLN A 2 15.30 -1.97 13.72
C GLN A 2 16.59 -2.38 14.48
N VAL A 3 17.68 -2.65 13.79
CA VAL A 3 18.98 -2.98 14.40
C VAL A 3 19.46 -1.84 15.34
N LEU A 4 19.37 -0.59 14.90
CA LEU A 4 19.75 0.56 15.73
C LEU A 4 18.88 0.68 16.99
N SER A 5 17.58 0.35 16.88
CA SER A 5 16.68 0.29 18.03
C SER A 5 17.08 -0.84 18.98
N MET A 6 17.37 -2.03 18.47
CA MET A 6 17.83 -3.16 19.26
C MET A 6 19.17 -2.89 19.97
N MET A 7 20.04 -2.08 19.37
CA MET A 7 21.31 -1.65 19.96
C MET A 7 21.18 -0.46 20.92
N GLY A 8 19.95 0.03 21.16
CA GLY A 8 19.69 1.10 22.12
C GLY A 8 19.94 2.52 21.62
N TYR A 9 20.24 2.72 20.32
CA TYR A 9 20.46 4.07 19.75
C TYR A 9 19.15 4.86 19.57
N THR A 10 18.01 4.20 19.54
CA THR A 10 16.69 4.83 19.44
C THR A 10 15.64 3.93 20.08
N GLY A 11 14.63 4.54 20.70
CA GLY A 11 13.50 3.80 21.27
C GLY A 11 12.50 3.30 20.23
N THR A 12 12.57 3.79 18.99
CA THR A 12 11.64 3.42 17.91
C THR A 12 12.36 3.31 16.57
N PRO A 13 11.98 2.37 15.68
CA PRO A 13 12.54 2.29 14.33
C PRO A 13 12.22 3.50 13.46
N ILE A 14 11.05 4.13 13.68
CA ILE A 14 10.63 5.34 12.97
C ILE A 14 10.44 6.45 13.99
N GLY A 15 11.42 7.35 14.08
CA GLY A 15 11.44 8.45 15.04
C GLY A 15 12.46 9.51 14.64
N GLN A 16 12.98 10.23 15.65
CA GLN A 16 13.90 11.34 15.42
C GLN A 16 15.15 10.88 14.65
N LEU A 17 15.83 9.83 15.09
CA LEU A 17 17.02 9.31 14.45
C LEU A 17 16.79 8.89 12.98
N HIS A 18 15.64 8.24 12.70
CA HIS A 18 15.26 7.92 11.33
C HIS A 18 15.09 9.18 10.49
N ASN A 19 14.44 10.20 11.03
CA ASN A 19 14.19 11.45 10.31
C ASN A 19 15.50 12.21 10.02
N GLU A 20 16.42 12.23 10.97
CA GLU A 20 17.71 12.89 10.82
C GLU A 20 18.63 12.20 9.80
N LEU A 21 18.63 10.87 9.78
CA LEU A 21 19.58 10.10 8.99
C LEU A 21 19.06 9.74 7.58
N PHE A 22 17.77 9.36 7.44
CA PHE A 22 17.26 8.66 6.26
C PHE A 22 16.16 9.40 5.50
N ARG A 23 15.55 10.45 6.07
CA ARG A 23 14.58 11.28 5.34
C ARG A 23 15.25 12.18 4.29
N ALA A 24 14.45 12.82 3.47
CA ALA A 24 14.93 13.76 2.46
C ALA A 24 15.85 14.81 3.10
N GLY A 25 17.07 14.95 2.58
CA GLY A 25 18.12 15.81 3.12
C GLY A 25 19.00 15.17 4.21
N GLY A 26 18.66 13.97 4.69
CA GLY A 26 19.50 13.23 5.63
C GLY A 26 20.75 12.64 4.98
N PRO A 27 21.87 12.50 5.74
CA PRO A 27 23.18 12.10 5.20
C PRO A 27 23.21 10.68 4.64
N HIS A 28 22.25 9.83 5.03
CA HIS A 28 22.15 8.44 4.57
C HIS A 28 20.94 8.20 3.66
N LYS A 29 20.35 9.25 3.09
CA LYS A 29 19.32 9.14 2.07
C LYS A 29 19.96 8.89 0.72
N PHE A 30 19.85 7.65 0.23
CA PHE A 30 20.28 7.29 -1.11
C PHE A 30 19.18 7.61 -2.14
N PRO A 31 19.52 8.20 -3.29
CA PRO A 31 18.57 8.34 -4.39
C PRO A 31 18.32 6.96 -5.01
N TYR A 32 17.11 6.45 -4.87
CA TYR A 32 16.67 5.26 -5.60
C TYR A 32 15.99 5.68 -6.89
N ARG A 33 16.34 5.01 -7.98
CA ARG A 33 15.53 5.00 -9.19
C ARG A 33 14.63 3.78 -9.12
N TYR A 34 13.36 4.00 -8.96
CA TYR A 34 12.35 2.94 -9.10
C TYR A 34 12.07 2.71 -10.58
N MET A 35 11.71 1.49 -10.95
CA MET A 35 11.12 1.22 -12.25
C MET A 35 9.81 1.98 -12.36
N ASP A 36 9.41 2.35 -13.57
CA ASP A 36 8.11 2.96 -13.77
C ASP A 36 6.99 1.93 -13.49
N ALA A 37 5.83 2.44 -13.08
CA ALA A 37 4.74 1.60 -12.62
C ALA A 37 4.25 0.65 -13.72
N LYS A 38 4.16 1.14 -14.97
CA LYS A 38 3.69 0.32 -16.09
C LYS A 38 4.62 -0.87 -16.36
N THR A 39 5.92 -0.63 -16.40
CA THR A 39 6.91 -1.73 -16.56
C THR A 39 6.76 -2.78 -15.47
N VAL A 40 6.56 -2.36 -14.22
CA VAL A 40 6.40 -3.29 -13.08
C VAL A 40 5.09 -4.07 -13.20
N THR A 41 3.98 -3.42 -13.49
CA THR A 41 2.68 -4.07 -13.61
C THR A 41 2.62 -5.02 -14.80
N ASP A 42 3.15 -4.62 -15.96
CA ASP A 42 3.25 -5.48 -17.15
C ASP A 42 4.08 -6.75 -16.87
N LEU A 43 5.19 -6.60 -16.13
CA LEU A 43 6.01 -7.74 -15.70
C LEU A 43 5.24 -8.66 -14.76
N LEU A 44 4.54 -8.12 -13.76
CA LEU A 44 3.73 -8.91 -12.83
C LEU A 44 2.64 -9.68 -13.57
N HIS A 45 1.90 -9.04 -14.45
CA HIS A 45 0.86 -9.69 -15.27
C HIS A 45 1.44 -10.76 -16.19
N SER A 46 2.61 -10.52 -16.79
CA SER A 46 3.28 -11.52 -17.65
C SER A 46 3.68 -12.79 -16.91
N CYS A 47 3.84 -12.70 -15.59
CA CYS A 47 4.12 -13.85 -14.71
C CYS A 47 2.83 -14.48 -14.12
N GLY A 48 1.64 -14.06 -14.55
CA GLY A 48 0.37 -14.50 -13.98
C GLY A 48 0.06 -13.87 -12.60
N GLY A 49 0.77 -12.81 -12.23
CA GLY A 49 0.56 -12.10 -10.97
C GLY A 49 -0.66 -11.18 -11.00
N VAL A 50 -1.15 -10.85 -9.83
CA VAL A 50 -2.28 -9.95 -9.59
C VAL A 50 -1.77 -8.64 -9.00
N VAL A 51 -2.19 -7.52 -9.57
CA VAL A 51 -1.75 -6.17 -9.17
C VAL A 51 -2.83 -5.44 -8.39
N VAL A 52 -2.54 -5.10 -7.14
CA VAL A 52 -3.44 -4.36 -6.26
C VAL A 52 -2.79 -3.07 -5.80
N LEU A 53 -3.46 -1.94 -6.01
CA LEU A 53 -3.01 -0.65 -5.51
C LEU A 53 -3.23 -0.55 -4.00
N ALA A 54 -2.15 -0.47 -3.25
CA ALA A 54 -2.18 -0.38 -1.79
C ALA A 54 -2.47 1.06 -1.31
N HIS A 55 -3.28 1.20 -0.27
CA HIS A 55 -3.54 2.41 0.54
C HIS A 55 -3.52 3.76 -0.22
N PRO A 56 -4.31 3.97 -1.29
CA PRO A 56 -4.23 5.18 -2.12
C PRO A 56 -4.50 6.47 -1.32
N GLY A 57 -5.30 6.42 -0.28
CA GLY A 57 -5.58 7.56 0.60
C GLY A 57 -4.35 8.08 1.37
N GLN A 58 -3.31 7.26 1.54
CA GLN A 58 -2.09 7.67 2.24
C GLN A 58 -1.33 8.78 1.51
N TYR A 59 -1.36 8.77 0.18
CA TYR A 59 -0.58 9.67 -0.66
C TYR A 59 -1.45 10.64 -1.46
N LYS A 60 -2.78 10.67 -1.22
CA LYS A 60 -3.76 11.42 -2.03
C LYS A 60 -3.58 11.14 -3.53
N ALA A 61 -3.51 9.85 -3.85
CA ALA A 61 -3.10 9.36 -5.16
C ALA A 61 -4.29 9.17 -6.12
N ASP A 62 -5.35 9.96 -5.98
CA ASP A 62 -6.57 9.82 -6.82
C ASP A 62 -6.24 9.85 -8.31
N ASN A 63 -5.47 10.84 -8.77
CA ASN A 63 -5.07 10.95 -10.18
C ASN A 63 -4.21 9.76 -10.66
N VAL A 64 -3.34 9.23 -9.77
CA VAL A 64 -2.51 8.07 -10.10
C VAL A 64 -3.37 6.81 -10.19
N MET A 65 -4.32 6.66 -9.28
CA MET A 65 -5.27 5.55 -9.27
C MET A 65 -6.11 5.53 -10.55
N GLU A 66 -6.68 6.67 -10.94
CA GLU A 66 -7.47 6.80 -12.17
C GLU A 66 -6.62 6.48 -13.41
N MET A 67 -5.43 7.05 -13.53
CA MET A 67 -4.50 6.76 -14.61
C MET A 67 -4.14 5.28 -14.69
N MET A 68 -3.86 4.62 -13.56
CA MET A 68 -3.53 3.19 -13.52
C MET A 68 -4.72 2.31 -13.93
N ILE A 69 -5.95 2.74 -13.65
CA ILE A 69 -7.17 2.05 -14.09
C ILE A 69 -7.34 2.20 -15.61
N GLU A 70 -7.24 3.42 -16.15
CA GLU A 70 -7.36 3.71 -17.57
C GLU A 70 -6.33 2.93 -18.41
N GLU A 71 -5.12 2.76 -17.90
CA GLU A 71 -4.04 2.00 -18.52
C GLU A 71 -4.13 0.48 -18.28
N HIS A 72 -5.21 -0.01 -17.66
CA HIS A 72 -5.41 -1.43 -17.33
C HIS A 72 -4.26 -2.06 -16.52
N MET A 73 -3.70 -1.30 -15.59
CA MET A 73 -2.57 -1.72 -14.76
C MET A 73 -2.99 -2.42 -13.47
N LEU A 74 -4.28 -2.38 -13.10
CA LEU A 74 -4.78 -2.85 -11.82
C LEU A 74 -5.82 -3.95 -11.99
N ASP A 75 -5.75 -4.96 -11.13
CA ASP A 75 -6.78 -5.97 -10.92
C ASP A 75 -7.66 -5.64 -9.70
N GLY A 76 -7.11 -4.87 -8.75
CA GLY A 76 -7.82 -4.49 -7.54
C GLY A 76 -7.25 -3.27 -6.85
N ILE A 77 -7.99 -2.79 -5.84
CA ILE A 77 -7.60 -1.63 -5.02
C ILE A 77 -7.85 -1.95 -3.55
N GLU A 78 -6.94 -1.54 -2.68
CA GLU A 78 -7.13 -1.69 -1.25
C GLU A 78 -8.15 -0.67 -0.73
N LEU A 79 -9.33 -1.19 -0.33
CA LEU A 79 -10.45 -0.41 0.21
C LEU A 79 -10.28 -0.17 1.71
N ASN A 80 -10.21 -1.29 2.47
CA ASN A 80 -10.20 -1.25 3.92
C ASN A 80 -8.78 -1.08 4.44
N HIS A 81 -8.40 0.17 4.66
CA HIS A 81 -7.09 0.52 5.20
C HIS A 81 -7.22 1.69 6.20
N PRO A 82 -6.39 1.75 7.27
CA PRO A 82 -6.45 2.84 8.27
C PRO A 82 -6.33 4.25 7.70
N ARG A 83 -5.65 4.40 6.56
CA ARG A 83 -5.40 5.70 5.93
C ARG A 83 -6.38 6.05 4.82
N ASN A 84 -7.28 5.14 4.46
CA ASN A 84 -8.37 5.42 3.55
C ASN A 84 -9.56 5.95 4.35
N ASN A 85 -9.80 7.28 4.27
CA ASN A 85 -10.97 7.89 4.89
C ASN A 85 -12.26 7.49 4.13
N GLU A 86 -13.41 7.90 4.66
CA GLU A 86 -14.71 7.52 4.10
C GLU A 86 -14.86 7.96 2.64
N LYS A 87 -14.51 9.21 2.33
CA LYS A 87 -14.55 9.74 0.95
C LYS A 87 -13.67 8.93 -0.01
N THR A 88 -12.47 8.58 0.43
CA THR A 88 -11.56 7.71 -0.36
C THR A 88 -12.16 6.33 -0.57
N ARG A 89 -12.79 5.74 0.44
CA ARG A 89 -13.45 4.42 0.31
C ARG A 89 -14.66 4.47 -0.63
N GLU A 90 -15.46 5.51 -0.56
CA GLU A 90 -16.58 5.72 -1.49
C GLU A 90 -16.08 5.81 -2.94
N HIS A 91 -15.04 6.59 -3.17
CA HIS A 91 -14.42 6.74 -4.49
C HIS A 91 -13.86 5.42 -5.02
N ILE A 92 -13.07 4.70 -4.22
CA ILE A 92 -12.58 3.37 -4.56
C ILE A 92 -13.72 2.42 -4.90
N THR A 93 -14.78 2.42 -4.09
CA THR A 93 -15.94 1.55 -4.31
C THR A 93 -16.63 1.83 -5.64
N SER A 94 -16.75 3.12 -6.02
CA SER A 94 -17.32 3.51 -7.30
C SER A 94 -16.46 3.01 -8.46
N LEU A 95 -15.17 3.31 -8.43
CA LEU A 95 -14.22 2.90 -9.48
C LEU A 95 -14.14 1.38 -9.63
N CYS A 96 -14.07 0.65 -8.52
CA CYS A 96 -14.01 -0.80 -8.57
C CYS A 96 -15.27 -1.44 -9.19
N LYS A 97 -16.45 -0.86 -8.95
CA LYS A 97 -17.70 -1.31 -9.58
C LYS A 97 -17.76 -0.97 -11.07
N GLU A 98 -17.29 0.21 -11.45
CA GLU A 98 -17.30 0.68 -12.83
C GLU A 98 -16.34 -0.12 -13.72
N HIS A 99 -15.17 -0.47 -13.18
CA HIS A 99 -14.08 -1.11 -13.94
C HIS A 99 -13.91 -2.60 -13.63
N ASP A 100 -14.85 -3.22 -12.91
CA ASP A 100 -14.80 -4.63 -12.48
C ASP A 100 -13.51 -5.02 -11.73
N LEU A 101 -12.99 -4.10 -10.92
CA LEU A 101 -11.83 -4.36 -10.06
C LEU A 101 -12.29 -4.95 -8.73
N PHE A 102 -11.47 -5.81 -8.13
CA PHE A 102 -11.78 -6.30 -6.80
C PHE A 102 -11.20 -5.42 -5.69
N MET A 103 -11.81 -5.49 -4.50
CA MET A 103 -11.42 -4.69 -3.36
C MET A 103 -10.73 -5.55 -2.30
N THR A 104 -9.59 -5.10 -1.80
CA THR A 104 -8.88 -5.76 -0.71
C THR A 104 -8.92 -4.94 0.58
N GLY A 105 -8.21 -5.38 1.59
CA GLY A 105 -8.03 -4.63 2.82
C GLY A 105 -7.07 -5.31 3.78
N GLY A 106 -6.50 -4.51 4.65
CA GLY A 106 -5.57 -4.95 5.67
C GLY A 106 -5.29 -3.87 6.70
N THR A 107 -4.72 -4.30 7.82
CA THR A 107 -4.39 -3.41 8.94
C THR A 107 -3.10 -2.61 8.71
N ASP A 108 -2.29 -2.97 7.72
CA ASP A 108 -0.95 -2.41 7.49
C ASP A 108 -0.08 -2.49 8.77
N PHE A 109 -0.15 -3.63 9.46
CA PHE A 109 0.51 -3.82 10.74
C PHE A 109 2.03 -3.92 10.59
N HIS A 110 2.74 -3.00 11.25
CA HIS A 110 4.21 -2.91 11.25
C HIS A 110 4.84 -3.19 12.63
N GLY A 111 4.13 -3.89 13.48
CA GLY A 111 4.56 -4.15 14.87
C GLY A 111 4.21 -3.02 15.83
N LEU A 112 4.66 -3.17 17.07
CA LEU A 112 4.35 -2.24 18.16
C LEU A 112 5.15 -0.92 18.11
N TYR A 113 6.09 -0.80 17.19
CA TYR A 113 7.02 0.33 17.11
C TYR A 113 6.54 1.46 16.19
N THR A 114 5.31 1.41 15.72
CA THR A 114 4.70 2.49 14.94
C THR A 114 4.04 3.52 15.86
N LYS A 115 3.93 4.79 15.40
CA LYS A 115 3.26 5.85 16.17
C LYS A 115 1.81 5.53 16.52
N THR A 116 1.13 4.82 15.64
CA THR A 116 -0.26 4.43 15.80
C THR A 116 -0.37 2.96 15.40
N PRO A 117 -0.11 2.03 16.31
CA PRO A 117 -0.29 0.63 16.04
C PRO A 117 -1.78 0.32 15.95
N TYR A 118 -2.21 -0.17 14.80
CA TYR A 118 -3.55 -0.74 14.64
C TYR A 118 -3.50 -2.22 15.03
N PRO A 119 -4.43 -2.72 15.84
CA PRO A 119 -4.48 -4.15 16.17
C PRO A 119 -4.65 -5.00 14.91
N LEU A 120 -3.99 -6.15 14.86
CA LEU A 120 -4.18 -7.12 13.78
C LEU A 120 -5.67 -7.45 13.63
N GLY A 121 -6.17 -7.44 12.40
CA GLY A 121 -7.57 -7.74 12.09
C GLY A 121 -8.54 -6.57 12.30
N SER A 122 -8.08 -5.37 12.66
CA SER A 122 -8.95 -4.19 12.75
C SER A 122 -9.45 -3.69 11.38
N PHE A 123 -8.76 -4.05 10.32
CA PHE A 123 -9.15 -3.84 8.92
C PHE A 123 -9.03 -5.16 8.18
N LEU A 124 -10.11 -5.58 7.52
CA LEU A 124 -10.20 -6.88 6.87
C LEU A 124 -10.43 -6.72 5.38
N CYS A 125 -9.91 -7.67 4.61
CA CYS A 125 -10.24 -7.82 3.21
C CYS A 125 -11.75 -8.14 3.06
N PRO A 126 -12.49 -7.48 2.15
CA PRO A 126 -13.85 -7.88 1.82
C PRO A 126 -13.89 -9.33 1.35
N LYS A 127 -14.92 -10.09 1.75
CA LYS A 127 -15.04 -11.53 1.42
C LYS A 127 -15.00 -11.80 -0.09
N GLU A 128 -15.69 -10.98 -0.87
CA GLU A 128 -15.69 -11.07 -2.33
C GLU A 128 -14.29 -10.84 -2.93
N GLY A 129 -13.59 -9.80 -2.45
CA GLY A 129 -12.22 -9.52 -2.89
C GLY A 129 -11.25 -10.64 -2.55
N LEU A 130 -11.36 -11.22 -1.36
CA LEU A 130 -10.57 -12.38 -0.98
C LEU A 130 -10.86 -13.60 -1.88
N HIS A 131 -12.12 -13.85 -2.21
CA HIS A 131 -12.50 -14.94 -3.10
C HIS A 131 -11.93 -14.74 -4.51
N ARG A 132 -12.05 -13.53 -5.08
CA ARG A 132 -11.47 -13.20 -6.39
C ARG A 132 -9.95 -13.34 -6.40
N LEU A 133 -9.28 -12.92 -5.33
CA LEU A 133 -7.83 -13.04 -5.19
C LEU A 133 -7.37 -14.52 -5.16
N ILE A 134 -8.10 -15.40 -4.46
CA ILE A 134 -7.81 -16.83 -4.43
C ILE A 134 -7.98 -17.46 -5.81
N LEU A 135 -9.09 -17.16 -6.50
CA LEU A 135 -9.35 -17.69 -7.84
C LEU A 135 -8.33 -17.21 -8.90
N ALA A 136 -7.81 -16.01 -8.75
CA ALA A 136 -6.77 -15.49 -9.65
C ALA A 136 -5.40 -16.18 -9.46
N GLY A 137 -5.21 -16.90 -8.37
CA GLY A 137 -3.97 -17.66 -8.08
C GLY A 137 -4.04 -19.14 -8.45
N GLU A 138 -5.17 -19.63 -8.96
CA GLU A 138 -5.38 -21.00 -9.47
C GLU A 138 -5.12 -21.07 -10.99
#